data_27801c46b297995f21ec8eac40d6deb5
#
_entry.id   27801c46b297995f21ec8eac40d6deb5
#
_cell.length_a   1.000
_cell.length_b   1.000
_cell.length_c   1.000
_cell.angle_alpha   90.00
_cell.angle_beta   90.00
_cell.angle_gamma   90.00
#
_symmetry.space_group_name_H-M   'P 1'
#
loop_
_entity.id
_entity.type
_entity.pdbx_description
1 polymer ?
#
loop_
_entity_poly.entity_id
_entity_poly.type
_entity_poly.pdbx_seq_one_letter_code
_entity_poly.pdbx_strand_id
1 'polypeptide(L)'
;EHHSNIVPWQLLCERTGAVLKVVPFTDAGELILEEYERLLASGRVKLVAVVHLSNALGTINPIKLMIELAHARNIPVLVDGAQSIPHLAVDVRALDCEFYAFSSHKIYGPSGVGVLYGKKALLEAMPPYQGGGDMIRLVTFEETEYADLPNKFEAGTPSIAGVIGLGAALDWLSAIGLDAVAAQEHELLEYATAQLREIPGLNIMGTARDKAALVAFTMQGIHPHDIGTILDREGVAIRAGHHCAQPIMQRYGVPATARASFAAYNTRDEVDALVKALWKVKELFEL
;
A
#
# COMPACT_ATOMS: atom_id res chain seq x y z
N GLU A 1 -6.76 2.31 4.29
CA GLU A 1 -5.97 1.08 4.46
C GLU A 1 -6.38 0.00 3.47
N HIS A 2 -5.43 -0.83 3.05
CA HIS A 2 -5.69 -2.07 2.35
C HIS A 2 -6.29 -3.11 3.31
N HIS A 3 -7.13 -4.05 2.83
CA HIS A 3 -7.75 -5.08 3.67
C HIS A 3 -6.72 -5.90 4.47
N SER A 4 -5.50 -6.11 3.95
CA SER A 4 -4.43 -6.81 4.68
C SER A 4 -3.89 -6.03 5.89
N ASN A 5 -4.16 -4.72 5.99
CA ASN A 5 -3.87 -3.92 7.17
C ASN A 5 -5.14 -3.56 7.97
N ILE A 6 -6.23 -4.27 7.74
CA ILE A 6 -7.48 -4.16 8.53
C ILE A 6 -7.85 -5.51 9.14
N VAL A 7 -8.02 -6.53 8.30
CA VAL A 7 -8.56 -7.84 8.70
C VAL A 7 -7.73 -8.55 9.78
N PRO A 8 -6.37 -8.58 9.71
CA PRO A 8 -5.58 -9.19 10.78
C PRO A 8 -5.80 -8.53 12.14
N TRP A 9 -6.00 -7.21 12.15
CA TRP A 9 -6.30 -6.47 13.38
C TRP A 9 -7.69 -6.77 13.92
N GLN A 10 -8.69 -6.96 13.06
CA GLN A 10 -10.02 -7.41 13.47
C GLN A 10 -9.94 -8.79 14.13
N LEU A 11 -9.25 -9.74 13.50
CA LEU A 11 -9.04 -11.09 14.07
C LEU A 11 -8.27 -11.05 15.40
N LEU A 12 -7.30 -10.15 15.55
CA LEU A 12 -6.60 -9.94 16.81
C LEU A 12 -7.54 -9.38 17.88
N CYS A 13 -8.35 -8.39 17.54
CA CYS A 13 -9.32 -7.78 18.45
C CYS A 13 -10.34 -8.81 18.97
N GLU A 14 -10.85 -9.67 18.10
CA GLU A 14 -11.77 -10.76 18.48
C GLU A 14 -11.15 -11.72 19.51
N ARG A 15 -9.86 -12.04 19.35
CA ARG A 15 -9.16 -12.98 20.25
C ARG A 15 -8.73 -12.35 21.58
N THR A 16 -8.45 -11.05 21.59
CA THR A 16 -7.83 -10.39 22.75
C THR A 16 -8.76 -9.43 23.48
N GLY A 17 -9.92 -9.10 22.92
CA GLY A 17 -10.80 -8.05 23.43
C GLY A 17 -10.28 -6.63 23.19
N ALA A 18 -9.21 -6.47 22.41
CA ALA A 18 -8.75 -5.15 21.98
C ALA A 18 -9.77 -4.47 21.06
N VAL A 19 -9.66 -3.16 20.90
CA VAL A 19 -10.60 -2.37 20.09
C VAL A 19 -9.83 -1.70 18.97
N LEU A 20 -10.24 -1.96 17.73
CA LEU A 20 -9.73 -1.28 16.54
C LEU A 20 -10.33 0.14 16.48
N LYS A 21 -9.45 1.15 16.43
CA LYS A 21 -9.81 2.55 16.20
C LYS A 21 -9.28 2.99 14.84
N VAL A 22 -10.06 3.79 14.14
CA VAL A 22 -9.74 4.25 12.78
C VAL A 22 -9.52 5.74 12.81
N VAL A 23 -8.42 6.19 12.20
CA VAL A 23 -8.18 7.60 11.93
C VAL A 23 -8.96 7.97 10.67
N PRO A 24 -9.87 8.96 10.74
CA PRO A 24 -10.61 9.40 9.57
C PRO A 24 -9.71 10.17 8.60
N PHE A 25 -10.21 10.35 7.37
CA PHE A 25 -9.53 11.13 6.34
C PHE A 25 -10.48 12.16 5.70
N THR A 26 -9.90 13.20 5.11
CA THR A 26 -10.59 14.31 4.43
C THR A 26 -11.17 13.88 3.08
N ASP A 27 -11.97 14.73 2.45
CA ASP A 27 -12.45 14.48 1.08
C ASP A 27 -11.31 14.47 0.05
N ALA A 28 -10.19 15.11 0.36
CA ALA A 28 -8.97 15.01 -0.45
C ALA A 28 -8.27 13.65 -0.33
N GLY A 29 -8.61 12.85 0.71
CA GLY A 29 -8.00 11.54 0.97
C GLY A 29 -6.78 11.62 1.89
N GLU A 30 -6.60 12.70 2.64
CA GLU A 30 -5.52 12.90 3.60
C GLU A 30 -6.00 12.55 5.02
N LEU A 31 -5.16 11.86 5.80
CA LEU A 31 -5.48 11.54 7.20
C LEU A 31 -5.67 12.81 8.03
N ILE A 32 -6.68 12.82 8.91
CA ILE A 32 -6.92 13.92 9.84
C ILE A 32 -6.01 13.75 11.06
N LEU A 33 -4.88 14.46 11.05
CA LEU A 33 -3.84 14.30 12.08
C LEU A 33 -4.31 14.74 13.47
N GLU A 34 -5.20 15.69 13.59
CA GLU A 34 -5.79 16.10 14.86
C GLU A 34 -6.55 14.94 15.51
N GLU A 35 -7.27 14.15 14.73
CA GLU A 35 -7.95 12.97 15.23
C GLU A 35 -6.97 11.84 15.58
N TYR A 36 -5.89 11.70 14.82
CA TYR A 36 -4.81 10.80 15.15
C TYR A 36 -4.20 11.12 16.52
N GLU A 37 -3.82 12.39 16.74
CA GLU A 37 -3.28 12.85 18.02
C GLU A 37 -4.27 12.67 19.17
N ARG A 38 -5.55 12.95 18.94
CA ARG A 38 -6.61 12.74 19.92
C ARG A 38 -6.73 11.28 20.34
N LEU A 39 -6.63 10.36 19.39
CA LEU A 39 -6.64 8.92 19.68
C LEU A 39 -5.41 8.51 20.50
N LEU A 40 -4.21 8.97 20.12
CA LEU A 40 -2.97 8.70 20.86
C LEU A 40 -3.06 9.24 22.30
N ALA A 41 -3.63 10.44 22.50
CA ALA A 41 -3.77 11.07 23.80
C ALA A 41 -4.71 10.33 24.77
N SER A 42 -5.50 9.37 24.27
CA SER A 42 -6.36 8.53 25.12
C SER A 42 -5.60 7.64 26.12
N GLY A 43 -4.29 7.44 25.91
CA GLY A 43 -3.44 6.56 26.72
C GLY A 43 -3.76 5.07 26.58
N ARG A 44 -4.65 4.69 25.69
CA ARG A 44 -5.12 3.31 25.49
C ARG A 44 -4.55 2.64 24.25
N VAL A 45 -3.96 3.40 23.33
CA VAL A 45 -3.37 2.87 22.10
C VAL A 45 -2.13 2.02 22.44
N LYS A 46 -2.07 0.82 21.89
CA LYS A 46 -0.98 -0.14 22.09
C LYS A 46 -0.10 -0.30 20.85
N LEU A 47 -0.67 -0.05 19.68
CA LEU A 47 0.03 -0.15 18.40
C LEU A 47 -0.67 0.78 17.41
N VAL A 48 0.10 1.42 16.56
CA VAL A 48 -0.36 2.08 15.34
C VAL A 48 -0.02 1.20 14.16
N ALA A 49 -0.98 0.96 13.26
CA ALA A 49 -0.76 0.31 11.98
C ALA A 49 -1.28 1.25 10.88
N VAL A 50 -0.40 1.67 9.97
CA VAL A 50 -0.72 2.70 8.98
C VAL A 50 -0.06 2.42 7.64
N VAL A 51 -0.79 2.65 6.54
CA VAL A 51 -0.24 2.55 5.20
C VAL A 51 0.62 3.79 4.89
N HIS A 52 1.80 3.58 4.32
CA HIS A 52 2.67 4.67 3.90
C HIS A 52 2.11 5.37 2.66
N LEU A 53 1.67 4.58 1.66
CA LEU A 53 1.09 5.06 0.42
C LEU A 53 -0.19 4.30 0.12
N SER A 54 -1.31 5.03 -0.04
CA SER A 54 -2.61 4.43 -0.32
C SER A 54 -2.66 3.79 -1.70
N ASN A 55 -2.98 2.50 -1.76
CA ASN A 55 -3.18 1.78 -3.01
C ASN A 55 -4.47 2.17 -3.76
N ALA A 56 -5.40 2.83 -3.10
CA ALA A 56 -6.67 3.24 -3.67
C ALA A 56 -6.70 4.70 -4.13
N LEU A 57 -6.05 5.59 -3.39
CA LEU A 57 -6.09 7.03 -3.64
C LEU A 57 -4.75 7.61 -4.10
N GLY A 58 -3.64 6.90 -3.86
CA GLY A 58 -2.29 7.39 -4.13
C GLY A 58 -1.73 8.34 -3.05
N THR A 59 -2.51 8.70 -2.05
CA THR A 59 -2.06 9.57 -0.97
C THR A 59 -0.82 9.02 -0.29
N ILE A 60 0.21 9.84 -0.16
CA ILE A 60 1.41 9.57 0.64
C ILE A 60 1.15 10.13 2.04
N ASN A 61 1.10 9.26 3.04
CA ASN A 61 0.87 9.67 4.41
C ASN A 61 2.16 10.20 5.06
N PRO A 62 2.09 11.19 5.96
CA PRO A 62 3.24 11.78 6.63
C PRO A 62 3.79 10.86 7.74
N ILE A 63 4.28 9.67 7.34
CA ILE A 63 4.63 8.58 8.23
C ILE A 63 5.69 8.99 9.28
N LYS A 64 6.69 9.79 8.89
CA LYS A 64 7.72 10.25 9.82
C LYS A 64 7.12 11.03 10.99
N LEU A 65 6.24 11.99 10.69
CA LEU A 65 5.53 12.77 11.71
C LEU A 65 4.62 11.88 12.57
N MET A 66 3.90 10.95 11.95
CA MET A 66 3.02 10.03 12.68
C MET A 66 3.79 9.13 13.65
N ILE A 67 4.98 8.66 13.25
CA ILE A 67 5.87 7.88 14.11
C ILE A 67 6.36 8.74 15.29
N GLU A 68 6.82 9.95 15.04
CA GLU A 68 7.28 10.88 16.08
C GLU A 68 6.19 11.16 17.14
N LEU A 69 4.97 11.40 16.70
CA LEU A 69 3.82 11.62 17.58
C LEU A 69 3.46 10.37 18.41
N ALA A 70 3.56 9.18 17.83
CA ALA A 70 3.36 7.90 18.52
C ALA A 70 4.46 7.63 19.54
N HIS A 71 5.73 7.83 19.16
CA HIS A 71 6.90 7.63 19.99
C HIS A 71 6.94 8.57 21.20
N ALA A 72 6.45 9.80 21.06
CA ALA A 72 6.28 10.71 22.19
C ALA A 72 5.40 10.14 23.32
N ARG A 73 4.69 9.04 23.02
CA ARG A 73 3.79 8.31 23.94
C ARG A 73 4.19 6.85 24.14
N ASN A 74 5.39 6.47 23.68
CA ASN A 74 5.91 5.09 23.71
C ASN A 74 5.00 4.09 23.00
N ILE A 75 4.38 4.48 21.89
CA ILE A 75 3.50 3.63 21.09
C ILE A 75 4.27 3.17 19.85
N PRO A 76 4.43 1.83 19.65
CA PRO A 76 5.08 1.28 18.48
C PRO A 76 4.23 1.48 17.20
N VAL A 77 4.92 1.58 16.05
CA VAL A 77 4.29 1.79 14.75
C VAL A 77 4.69 0.70 13.77
N LEU A 78 3.68 0.08 13.15
CA LEU A 78 3.81 -0.78 11.99
C LEU A 78 3.40 0.00 10.74
N VAL A 79 4.27 0.00 9.75
CA VAL A 79 4.04 0.67 8.47
C VAL A 79 3.79 -0.37 7.37
N ASP A 80 2.64 -0.27 6.71
CA ASP A 80 2.39 -0.98 5.46
C ASP A 80 3.06 -0.22 4.32
N GLY A 81 4.20 -0.73 3.87
CA GLY A 81 5.00 -0.17 2.79
C GLY A 81 4.74 -0.79 1.43
N ALA A 82 3.69 -1.61 1.29
CA ALA A 82 3.46 -2.39 0.09
C ALA A 82 3.35 -1.56 -1.20
N GLN A 83 2.88 -0.33 -1.11
CA GLN A 83 2.78 0.58 -2.25
C GLN A 83 3.89 1.63 -2.27
N SER A 84 4.51 1.96 -1.15
CA SER A 84 5.56 2.98 -1.12
C SER A 84 6.90 2.48 -1.63
N ILE A 85 7.23 1.22 -1.38
CA ILE A 85 8.57 0.67 -1.66
C ILE A 85 8.98 0.75 -3.14
N PRO A 86 8.10 0.59 -4.15
CA PRO A 86 8.49 0.75 -5.56
C PRO A 86 8.58 2.21 -6.02
N HIS A 87 8.02 3.17 -5.27
CA HIS A 87 7.83 4.55 -5.70
C HIS A 87 8.67 5.56 -4.91
N LEU A 88 9.07 5.22 -3.67
CA LEU A 88 9.73 6.11 -2.74
C LEU A 88 11.04 5.50 -2.22
N ALA A 89 12.06 6.35 -2.03
CA ALA A 89 13.23 5.96 -1.27
C ALA A 89 12.86 5.81 0.21
N VAL A 90 12.93 4.58 0.73
CA VAL A 90 12.56 4.25 2.10
C VAL A 90 13.80 3.87 2.90
N ASP A 91 14.10 4.63 3.95
CA ASP A 91 15.08 4.29 4.97
C ASP A 91 14.37 4.03 6.30
N VAL A 92 14.24 2.75 6.66
CA VAL A 92 13.56 2.33 7.90
C VAL A 92 14.27 2.79 9.17
N ARG A 93 15.59 3.07 9.11
CA ARG A 93 16.34 3.63 10.24
C ARG A 93 16.03 5.12 10.41
N ALA A 94 15.96 5.87 9.32
CA ALA A 94 15.58 7.28 9.34
C ALA A 94 14.10 7.46 9.73
N LEU A 95 13.21 6.56 9.32
CA LEU A 95 11.82 6.52 9.74
C LEU A 95 11.68 6.18 11.22
N ASP A 96 12.53 5.28 11.72
CA ASP A 96 12.52 4.74 13.09
C ASP A 96 11.24 3.96 13.45
N CYS A 97 10.54 3.39 12.47
CA CYS A 97 9.37 2.54 12.72
C CYS A 97 9.77 1.21 13.36
N GLU A 98 8.86 0.61 14.13
CA GLU A 98 9.09 -0.69 14.75
C GLU A 98 8.98 -1.82 13.73
N PHE A 99 8.04 -1.71 12.79
CA PHE A 99 7.83 -2.70 11.75
C PHE A 99 7.55 -2.02 10.40
N TYR A 100 8.05 -2.62 9.33
CA TYR A 100 7.78 -2.19 7.95
C TYR A 100 7.58 -3.43 7.07
N ALA A 101 6.43 -3.52 6.38
CA ALA A 101 6.08 -4.69 5.59
C ALA A 101 5.87 -4.33 4.11
N PHE A 102 6.34 -5.21 3.20
CA PHE A 102 6.08 -5.08 1.77
C PHE A 102 6.10 -6.42 1.04
N SER A 103 5.69 -6.41 -0.23
CA SER A 103 5.62 -7.59 -1.09
C SER A 103 6.50 -7.46 -2.32
N SER A 104 7.22 -8.53 -2.66
CA SER A 104 8.13 -8.61 -3.80
C SER A 104 7.47 -8.26 -5.14
N HIS A 105 6.26 -8.80 -5.40
CA HIS A 105 5.57 -8.60 -6.69
C HIS A 105 5.12 -7.14 -6.94
N LYS A 106 5.20 -6.27 -5.95
CA LYS A 106 4.92 -4.84 -6.11
C LYS A 106 6.16 -4.00 -6.40
N ILE A 107 7.34 -4.57 -6.16
CA ILE A 107 8.64 -3.94 -6.46
C ILE A 107 9.34 -4.68 -7.61
N TYR A 108 8.60 -5.02 -8.65
CA TYR A 108 9.07 -5.69 -9.88
C TYR A 108 9.63 -7.11 -9.68
N GLY A 109 9.56 -7.65 -8.47
CA GLY A 109 10.01 -8.99 -8.14
C GLY A 109 8.93 -10.06 -8.32
N PRO A 110 9.27 -11.35 -8.11
CA PRO A 110 8.33 -12.46 -8.20
C PRO A 110 7.23 -12.41 -7.15
N SER A 111 6.08 -13.03 -7.45
CA SER A 111 5.03 -13.27 -6.46
C SER A 111 5.44 -14.36 -5.46
N GLY A 112 4.76 -14.40 -4.31
CA GLY A 112 4.97 -15.41 -3.27
C GLY A 112 6.08 -15.08 -2.26
N VAL A 113 6.69 -13.90 -2.34
CA VAL A 113 7.67 -13.39 -1.36
C VAL A 113 7.18 -12.10 -0.75
N GLY A 114 7.33 -11.98 0.56
CA GLY A 114 7.11 -10.75 1.32
C GLY A 114 8.25 -10.52 2.29
N VAL A 115 8.42 -9.29 2.73
CA VAL A 115 9.45 -8.88 3.67
C VAL A 115 8.82 -8.16 4.85
N LEU A 116 9.21 -8.54 6.05
CA LEU A 116 8.95 -7.81 7.28
C LEU A 116 10.28 -7.34 7.87
N TYR A 117 10.49 -6.04 7.90
CA TYR A 117 11.48 -5.43 8.77
C TYR A 117 10.89 -5.29 10.17
N GLY A 118 11.71 -5.56 11.19
CA GLY A 118 11.34 -5.29 12.58
C GLY A 118 12.56 -4.94 13.43
N LYS A 119 12.36 -4.06 14.43
CA LYS A 119 13.42 -3.76 15.41
C LYS A 119 13.79 -5.05 16.17
N LYS A 120 15.08 -5.36 16.21
CA LYS A 120 15.63 -6.63 16.74
C LYS A 120 15.04 -7.01 18.10
N ALA A 121 15.02 -6.07 19.05
CA ALA A 121 14.55 -6.33 20.42
C ALA A 121 13.07 -6.76 20.46
N LEU A 122 12.24 -6.23 19.56
CA LEU A 122 10.83 -6.61 19.47
C LEU A 122 10.68 -7.99 18.83
N LEU A 123 11.41 -8.28 17.75
CA LEU A 123 11.40 -9.59 17.12
C LEU A 123 11.91 -10.69 18.06
N GLU A 124 12.94 -10.41 18.88
CA GLU A 124 13.43 -11.35 19.89
C GLU A 124 12.37 -11.65 20.96
N ALA A 125 11.60 -10.65 21.38
CA ALA A 125 10.54 -10.80 22.37
C ALA A 125 9.28 -11.48 21.85
N MET A 126 9.02 -11.45 20.53
CA MET A 126 7.83 -12.06 19.93
C MET A 126 7.97 -13.58 19.86
N PRO A 127 6.86 -14.34 20.05
CA PRO A 127 6.84 -15.76 19.72
C PRO A 127 6.91 -15.94 18.18
N PRO A 128 7.35 -17.11 17.68
CA PRO A 128 7.28 -17.42 16.26
C PRO A 128 5.82 -17.44 15.79
N TYR A 129 5.61 -17.08 14.52
CA TYR A 129 4.27 -17.04 13.91
C TYR A 129 3.83 -18.41 13.39
N GLN A 130 4.77 -19.16 12.82
CA GLN A 130 4.57 -20.51 12.28
C GLN A 130 5.58 -21.47 12.90
N GLY A 131 5.28 -22.76 12.89
CA GLY A 131 6.17 -23.83 13.32
C GLY A 131 6.54 -24.74 12.16
N GLY A 132 7.78 -25.23 12.14
CA GLY A 132 8.28 -26.13 11.09
C GLY A 132 9.78 -26.37 11.18
N GLY A 133 10.37 -26.90 10.12
CA GLY A 133 11.82 -27.01 9.97
C GLY A 133 12.50 -25.64 9.83
N ASP A 134 13.80 -25.60 9.90
CA ASP A 134 14.73 -24.46 9.81
C ASP A 134 14.60 -23.41 10.94
N MET A 135 13.39 -23.16 11.44
CA MET A 135 13.13 -22.17 12.49
C MET A 135 13.40 -22.66 13.91
N ILE A 136 13.96 -23.86 14.09
CA ILE A 136 14.21 -24.52 15.37
C ILE A 136 15.70 -24.84 15.55
N ARG A 137 16.16 -24.93 16.81
CA ARG A 137 17.44 -25.48 17.19
C ARG A 137 17.32 -26.91 17.70
N LEU A 138 16.36 -27.15 18.56
CA LEU A 138 16.09 -28.43 19.18
C LEU A 138 14.58 -28.64 19.26
N VAL A 139 14.17 -29.86 18.99
CA VAL A 139 12.77 -30.30 19.21
C VAL A 139 12.78 -31.63 19.93
N THR A 140 12.10 -31.71 21.05
CA THR A 140 11.73 -32.94 21.73
C THR A 140 10.21 -33.06 21.77
N PHE A 141 9.67 -34.13 22.35
CA PHE A 141 8.23 -34.21 22.55
C PHE A 141 7.73 -33.23 23.64
N GLU A 142 8.61 -32.80 24.53
CA GLU A 142 8.30 -31.94 25.67
C GLU A 142 8.51 -30.46 25.39
N GLU A 143 9.51 -30.13 24.56
CA GLU A 143 9.87 -28.71 24.34
C GLU A 143 10.50 -28.45 22.95
N THR A 144 10.50 -27.19 22.57
CA THR A 144 11.15 -26.69 21.36
C THR A 144 12.00 -25.46 21.67
N GLU A 145 13.27 -25.50 21.26
CA GLU A 145 14.13 -24.32 21.21
C GLU A 145 14.11 -23.74 19.78
N TYR A 146 13.82 -22.46 19.69
CA TYR A 146 13.76 -21.77 18.38
C TYR A 146 15.14 -21.28 17.94
N ALA A 147 15.33 -21.17 16.63
CA ALA A 147 16.49 -20.56 16.02
C ALA A 147 16.57 -19.05 16.32
N ASP A 148 17.74 -18.48 16.10
CA ASP A 148 17.93 -17.02 16.17
C ASP A 148 17.22 -16.31 15.00
N LEU A 149 17.11 -14.99 15.09
CA LEU A 149 16.67 -14.16 13.98
C LEU A 149 17.66 -14.22 12.82
N PRO A 150 17.22 -14.23 11.58
CA PRO A 150 15.83 -14.14 11.13
C PRO A 150 15.07 -15.48 11.13
N ASN A 151 15.77 -16.62 11.22
CA ASN A 151 15.22 -17.96 10.99
C ASN A 151 14.04 -18.29 11.92
N LYS A 152 14.00 -17.74 13.13
CA LYS A 152 12.88 -17.88 14.08
C LYS A 152 11.49 -17.65 13.46
N PHE A 153 11.39 -16.82 12.42
CA PHE A 153 10.15 -16.48 11.73
C PHE A 153 10.03 -17.11 10.34
N GLU A 154 10.98 -17.95 9.93
CA GLU A 154 11.03 -18.53 8.59
C GLU A 154 10.90 -20.05 8.68
N ALA A 155 9.65 -20.53 8.77
CA ALA A 155 9.34 -21.95 8.91
C ALA A 155 9.34 -22.68 7.56
N GLY A 156 10.15 -23.73 7.45
CA GLY A 156 10.28 -24.58 6.28
C GLY A 156 11.19 -24.02 5.19
N THR A 157 11.35 -24.78 4.11
CA THR A 157 12.18 -24.37 2.97
C THR A 157 11.64 -23.06 2.35
N PRO A 158 12.45 -22.01 2.27
CA PRO A 158 12.00 -20.73 1.73
C PRO A 158 11.74 -20.79 0.22
N SER A 159 11.04 -19.78 -0.31
CA SER A 159 10.90 -19.59 -1.77
C SER A 159 12.24 -19.13 -2.38
N ILE A 160 13.18 -20.06 -2.58
CA ILE A 160 14.57 -19.79 -2.98
C ILE A 160 14.61 -18.94 -4.26
N ALA A 161 13.95 -19.40 -5.32
CA ALA A 161 13.90 -18.68 -6.61
C ALA A 161 13.24 -17.31 -6.47
N GLY A 162 12.18 -17.21 -5.64
CA GLY A 162 11.47 -15.95 -5.39
C GLY A 162 12.34 -14.92 -4.67
N VAL A 163 13.11 -15.34 -3.66
CA VAL A 163 14.01 -14.42 -2.91
C VAL A 163 15.16 -13.95 -3.79
N ILE A 164 15.78 -14.85 -4.58
CA ILE A 164 16.82 -14.47 -5.55
C ILE A 164 16.26 -13.49 -6.59
N GLY A 165 15.05 -13.76 -7.10
CA GLY A 165 14.37 -12.86 -8.03
C GLY A 165 14.04 -11.49 -7.44
N LEU A 166 13.67 -11.42 -6.15
CA LEU A 166 13.52 -10.15 -5.45
C LEU A 166 14.85 -9.39 -5.39
N GLY A 167 15.96 -10.07 -5.06
CA GLY A 167 17.30 -9.46 -5.09
C GLY A 167 17.62 -8.81 -6.44
N ALA A 168 17.41 -9.55 -7.54
CA ALA A 168 17.62 -9.05 -8.89
C ALA A 168 16.72 -7.83 -9.22
N ALA A 169 15.46 -7.81 -8.75
CA ALA A 169 14.57 -6.69 -8.94
C ALA A 169 15.03 -5.44 -8.16
N LEU A 170 15.52 -5.62 -6.93
CA LEU A 170 16.10 -4.55 -6.13
C LEU A 170 17.36 -3.96 -6.77
N ASP A 171 18.25 -4.80 -7.30
CA ASP A 171 19.45 -4.37 -8.02
C ASP A 171 19.07 -3.56 -9.28
N TRP A 172 18.09 -4.04 -10.05
CA TRP A 172 17.59 -3.34 -11.24
C TRP A 172 17.00 -1.97 -10.89
N LEU A 173 16.13 -1.91 -9.89
CA LEU A 173 15.51 -0.66 -9.47
C LEU A 173 16.53 0.33 -8.90
N SER A 174 17.50 -0.17 -8.13
CA SER A 174 18.59 0.61 -7.57
C SER A 174 19.49 1.19 -8.66
N ALA A 175 19.70 0.45 -9.76
CA ALA A 175 20.50 0.94 -10.90
C ALA A 175 19.80 2.07 -11.67
N ILE A 176 18.46 2.10 -11.71
CA ILE A 176 17.68 3.23 -12.25
C ILE A 176 17.75 4.42 -11.28
N GLY A 177 17.63 4.15 -9.99
CA GLY A 177 17.55 5.13 -8.91
C GLY A 177 16.10 5.55 -8.60
N LEU A 178 15.70 5.39 -7.35
CA LEU A 178 14.33 5.70 -6.91
C LEU A 178 13.95 7.18 -7.07
N ASP A 179 14.90 8.11 -6.96
CA ASP A 179 14.64 9.54 -7.20
C ASP A 179 14.26 9.80 -8.67
N ALA A 180 14.90 9.10 -9.61
CA ALA A 180 14.58 9.20 -11.03
C ALA A 180 13.19 8.59 -11.32
N VAL A 181 12.89 7.44 -10.71
CA VAL A 181 11.57 6.80 -10.80
C VAL A 181 10.48 7.73 -10.26
N ALA A 182 10.67 8.27 -9.05
CA ALA A 182 9.71 9.19 -8.43
C ALA A 182 9.48 10.45 -9.28
N ALA A 183 10.52 11.02 -9.88
CA ALA A 183 10.42 12.19 -10.75
C ALA A 183 9.63 11.88 -12.03
N GLN A 184 9.91 10.76 -12.69
CA GLN A 184 9.19 10.29 -13.87
C GLN A 184 7.71 10.03 -13.57
N GLU A 185 7.45 9.34 -12.50
CA GLU A 185 6.09 9.01 -12.09
C GLU A 185 5.29 10.25 -11.67
N HIS A 186 5.91 11.22 -11.03
CA HIS A 186 5.29 12.49 -10.68
C HIS A 186 4.91 13.28 -11.94
N GLU A 187 5.78 13.35 -12.93
CA GLU A 187 5.50 13.99 -14.22
C GLU A 187 4.30 13.34 -14.93
N LEU A 188 4.24 12.00 -14.93
CA LEU A 188 3.12 11.26 -15.51
C LEU A 188 1.82 11.49 -14.73
N LEU A 189 1.89 11.56 -13.39
CA LEU A 189 0.73 11.84 -12.54
C LEU A 189 0.15 13.23 -12.83
N GLU A 190 0.99 14.25 -12.91
CA GLU A 190 0.55 15.62 -13.20
C GLU A 190 -0.06 15.69 -14.60
N TYR A 191 0.61 15.12 -15.59
CA TYR A 191 0.13 15.07 -16.98
C TYR A 191 -1.21 14.35 -17.09
N ALA A 192 -1.31 13.14 -16.56
CA ALA A 192 -2.56 12.36 -16.55
C ALA A 192 -3.69 13.08 -15.81
N THR A 193 -3.39 13.67 -14.65
CA THR A 193 -4.39 14.40 -13.85
C THR A 193 -4.95 15.60 -14.62
N ALA A 194 -4.09 16.35 -15.31
CA ALA A 194 -4.52 17.48 -16.12
C ALA A 194 -5.44 17.04 -17.28
N GLN A 195 -5.03 16.00 -18.02
CA GLN A 195 -5.82 15.48 -19.14
C GLN A 195 -7.18 14.87 -18.70
N LEU A 196 -7.18 14.13 -17.60
CA LEU A 196 -8.40 13.50 -17.08
C LEU A 196 -9.42 14.52 -16.57
N ARG A 197 -8.99 15.67 -16.06
CA ARG A 197 -9.88 16.76 -15.64
C ARG A 197 -10.64 17.40 -16.78
N GLU A 198 -10.12 17.32 -18.01
CA GLU A 198 -10.80 17.85 -19.20
C GLU A 198 -11.97 16.97 -19.68
N ILE A 199 -12.10 15.74 -19.16
CA ILE A 199 -13.17 14.82 -19.54
C ILE A 199 -14.43 15.15 -18.73
N PRO A 200 -15.51 15.67 -19.35
CA PRO A 200 -16.74 16.02 -18.63
C PRO A 200 -17.37 14.80 -17.96
N GLY A 201 -17.77 14.95 -16.70
CA GLY A 201 -18.38 13.88 -15.91
C GLY A 201 -17.38 12.90 -15.28
N LEU A 202 -16.07 13.04 -15.53
CA LEU A 202 -15.04 12.31 -14.83
C LEU A 202 -14.73 13.01 -13.49
N ASN A 203 -14.75 12.26 -12.39
CA ASN A 203 -14.45 12.76 -11.06
C ASN A 203 -13.25 12.02 -10.49
N ILE A 204 -12.16 12.74 -10.23
CA ILE A 204 -10.95 12.20 -9.61
C ILE A 204 -11.20 12.03 -8.11
N MET A 205 -10.88 10.83 -7.59
CA MET A 205 -11.00 10.48 -6.18
C MET A 205 -9.62 10.53 -5.53
N GLY A 206 -9.53 11.22 -4.38
CA GLY A 206 -8.24 11.44 -3.72
C GLY A 206 -7.40 12.50 -4.43
N THR A 207 -7.49 13.73 -3.93
CA THR A 207 -6.82 14.92 -4.45
C THR A 207 -5.79 15.46 -3.46
N ALA A 208 -5.22 14.56 -2.64
CA ALA A 208 -4.17 14.91 -1.69
C ALA A 208 -3.00 15.60 -2.40
N ARG A 209 -2.33 16.52 -1.67
CA ARG A 209 -1.17 17.24 -2.19
C ARG A 209 0.00 16.31 -2.48
N ASP A 210 0.30 15.44 -1.51
CA ASP A 210 1.40 14.48 -1.63
C ASP A 210 0.83 13.16 -2.12
N LYS A 211 1.15 12.82 -3.37
CA LYS A 211 0.51 11.73 -4.08
C LYS A 211 1.49 10.99 -4.99
N ALA A 212 1.36 9.67 -5.03
CA ALA A 212 2.10 8.82 -5.96
C ALA A 212 1.36 8.62 -7.29
N ALA A 213 2.02 8.02 -8.23
CA ALA A 213 1.63 7.87 -9.63
C ALA A 213 0.43 6.94 -9.86
N LEU A 214 -0.70 7.25 -9.24
CA LEU A 214 -1.99 6.63 -9.56
C LEU A 214 -3.13 7.64 -9.51
N VAL A 215 -4.12 7.46 -10.37
CA VAL A 215 -5.35 8.24 -10.39
C VAL A 215 -6.54 7.31 -10.28
N ALA A 216 -7.29 7.45 -9.18
CA ALA A 216 -8.58 6.81 -9.02
C ALA A 216 -9.68 7.77 -9.47
N PHE A 217 -10.68 7.27 -10.19
CA PHE A 217 -11.74 8.11 -10.72
C PHE A 217 -13.06 7.35 -10.89
N THR A 218 -14.14 8.10 -11.01
CA THR A 218 -15.45 7.65 -11.46
C THR A 218 -15.87 8.45 -12.69
N MET A 219 -16.80 7.92 -13.48
CA MET A 219 -17.47 8.67 -14.55
C MET A 219 -18.97 8.66 -14.27
N GLN A 220 -19.59 9.84 -14.40
CA GLN A 220 -21.02 10.01 -14.13
C GLN A 220 -21.84 9.07 -15.02
N GLY A 221 -22.76 8.32 -14.43
CA GLY A 221 -23.65 7.40 -15.14
C GLY A 221 -23.00 6.10 -15.63
N ILE A 222 -21.69 5.90 -15.45
CA ILE A 222 -20.97 4.71 -15.96
C ILE A 222 -20.36 3.93 -14.80
N HIS A 223 -20.66 2.63 -14.75
CA HIS A 223 -20.06 1.77 -13.72
C HIS A 223 -18.56 1.53 -14.03
N PRO A 224 -17.66 1.57 -13.01
CA PRO A 224 -16.22 1.38 -13.21
C PRO A 224 -15.83 0.08 -13.93
N HIS A 225 -16.62 -0.98 -13.77
CA HIS A 225 -16.41 -2.24 -14.49
C HIS A 225 -16.60 -2.08 -16.01
N ASP A 226 -17.59 -1.31 -16.42
CA ASP A 226 -17.84 -1.06 -17.85
C ASP A 226 -16.73 -0.21 -18.45
N ILE A 227 -16.23 0.80 -17.69
CA ILE A 227 -15.03 1.56 -18.06
C ILE A 227 -13.87 0.61 -18.31
N GLY A 228 -13.56 -0.28 -17.35
CA GLY A 228 -12.47 -1.24 -17.46
C GLY A 228 -12.63 -2.17 -18.67
N THR A 229 -13.84 -2.65 -18.93
CA THR A 229 -14.14 -3.55 -20.06
C THR A 229 -13.94 -2.88 -21.42
N ILE A 230 -14.32 -1.60 -21.53
CA ILE A 230 -14.16 -0.85 -22.79
C ILE A 230 -12.69 -0.51 -23.00
N LEU A 231 -11.99 -0.04 -21.97
CA LEU A 231 -10.57 0.27 -22.06
C LEU A 231 -9.73 -0.94 -22.43
N ASP A 232 -10.04 -2.12 -21.88
CA ASP A 232 -9.38 -3.37 -22.24
C ASP A 232 -9.46 -3.67 -23.74
N ARG A 233 -10.62 -3.43 -24.36
CA ARG A 233 -10.81 -3.57 -25.81
C ARG A 233 -10.03 -2.54 -26.63
N GLU A 234 -9.69 -1.40 -26.04
CA GLU A 234 -8.85 -0.37 -26.64
C GLU A 234 -7.35 -0.61 -26.36
N GLY A 235 -6.98 -1.73 -25.70
CA GLY A 235 -5.62 -2.08 -25.37
C GLY A 235 -5.07 -1.35 -24.12
N VAL A 236 -5.93 -0.76 -23.29
CA VAL A 236 -5.56 -0.02 -22.08
C VAL A 236 -6.00 -0.78 -20.84
N ALA A 237 -5.03 -1.26 -20.05
CA ALA A 237 -5.28 -1.98 -18.82
C ALA A 237 -5.42 -1.00 -17.63
N ILE A 238 -6.59 -1.02 -16.99
CA ILE A 238 -6.83 -0.33 -15.72
C ILE A 238 -7.43 -1.31 -14.70
N ARG A 239 -7.42 -0.94 -13.43
CA ARG A 239 -8.11 -1.71 -12.41
C ARG A 239 -9.45 -1.05 -12.06
N ALA A 240 -10.54 -1.84 -12.08
CA ALA A 240 -11.85 -1.42 -11.60
C ALA A 240 -12.24 -2.22 -10.35
N GLY A 241 -12.89 -1.60 -9.37
CA GLY A 241 -13.38 -2.25 -8.16
C GLY A 241 -13.08 -1.48 -6.88
N HIS A 242 -13.06 -2.23 -5.75
CA HIS A 242 -12.81 -1.66 -4.41
C HIS A 242 -11.33 -1.50 -4.09
N HIS A 243 -10.42 -1.98 -4.92
CA HIS A 243 -8.95 -1.97 -4.72
C HIS A 243 -8.49 -2.60 -3.40
N CYS A 244 -9.24 -3.57 -2.86
CA CYS A 244 -9.03 -4.13 -1.51
C CYS A 244 -9.04 -3.05 -0.41
N ALA A 245 -9.80 -1.98 -0.60
CA ALA A 245 -9.95 -0.83 0.30
C ALA A 245 -11.43 -0.42 0.37
N GLN A 246 -12.30 -1.38 0.62
CA GLN A 246 -13.76 -1.20 0.63
C GLN A 246 -14.25 -0.06 1.55
N PRO A 247 -13.65 0.17 2.75
CA PRO A 247 -14.05 1.30 3.59
C PRO A 247 -13.84 2.69 2.93
N ILE A 248 -12.88 2.81 2.00
CA ILE A 248 -12.70 4.05 1.23
C ILE A 248 -13.90 4.27 0.29
N MET A 249 -14.36 3.22 -0.39
CA MET A 249 -15.54 3.30 -1.27
C MET A 249 -16.77 3.72 -0.48
N GLN A 250 -16.96 3.14 0.70
CA GLN A 250 -18.04 3.50 1.61
C GLN A 250 -17.95 4.98 2.05
N ARG A 251 -16.77 5.47 2.40
CA ARG A 251 -16.55 6.86 2.83
C ARG A 251 -16.88 7.88 1.70
N TYR A 252 -16.58 7.55 0.45
CA TYR A 252 -16.92 8.39 -0.69
C TYR A 252 -18.34 8.15 -1.24
N GLY A 253 -19.07 7.17 -0.73
CA GLY A 253 -20.43 6.85 -1.18
C GLY A 253 -20.50 6.31 -2.60
N VAL A 254 -19.43 5.63 -3.07
CA VAL A 254 -19.34 5.03 -4.40
C VAL A 254 -19.22 3.51 -4.32
N PRO A 255 -19.79 2.76 -5.28
CA PRO A 255 -19.70 1.30 -5.25
C PRO A 255 -18.29 0.80 -5.57
N ALA A 256 -17.56 1.51 -6.40
CA ALA A 256 -16.23 1.18 -6.89
C ALA A 256 -15.60 2.41 -7.56
N THR A 257 -14.30 2.32 -7.89
CA THR A 257 -13.60 3.29 -8.76
C THR A 257 -12.84 2.56 -9.87
N ALA A 258 -12.58 3.26 -10.96
CA ALA A 258 -11.54 2.92 -11.92
C ALA A 258 -10.22 3.52 -11.44
N ARG A 259 -9.09 2.82 -11.65
CA ARG A 259 -7.77 3.29 -11.23
C ARG A 259 -6.74 3.04 -12.32
N ALA A 260 -6.16 4.11 -12.83
CA ALA A 260 -4.95 4.08 -13.64
C ALA A 260 -3.73 4.20 -12.72
N SER A 261 -2.70 3.38 -12.92
CA SER A 261 -1.46 3.39 -12.16
C SER A 261 -0.28 3.46 -13.12
N PHE A 262 0.70 4.27 -12.80
CA PHE A 262 1.90 4.48 -13.59
C PHE A 262 3.12 3.94 -12.81
N ALA A 263 4.07 3.40 -13.52
CA ALA A 263 5.30 2.83 -12.98
C ALA A 263 6.50 3.32 -13.80
N ALA A 264 7.70 2.95 -13.38
CA ALA A 264 8.96 3.37 -13.98
C ALA A 264 9.05 3.18 -15.52
N TYR A 265 8.26 2.30 -16.10
CA TYR A 265 8.27 1.97 -17.53
C TYR A 265 7.15 2.66 -18.34
N ASN A 266 6.24 3.37 -17.69
CA ASN A 266 5.14 4.04 -18.41
C ASN A 266 5.61 5.35 -19.08
N THR A 267 4.86 5.74 -20.12
CA THR A 267 5.16 6.90 -20.97
C THR A 267 3.96 7.86 -21.09
N ARG A 268 4.20 9.06 -21.60
CA ARG A 268 3.12 10.02 -21.92
C ARG A 268 2.18 9.49 -23.00
N ASP A 269 2.71 8.77 -24.00
CA ASP A 269 1.89 8.18 -25.08
C ASP A 269 0.87 7.19 -24.52
N GLU A 270 1.20 6.47 -23.43
CA GLU A 270 0.26 5.57 -22.77
C GLU A 270 -0.81 6.34 -21.98
N VAL A 271 -0.47 7.51 -21.43
CA VAL A 271 -1.47 8.43 -20.84
C VAL A 271 -2.41 8.94 -21.93
N ASP A 272 -1.89 9.32 -23.08
CA ASP A 272 -2.70 9.78 -24.23
C ASP A 272 -3.64 8.67 -24.72
N ALA A 273 -3.16 7.43 -24.77
CA ALA A 273 -3.97 6.26 -25.09
C ALA A 273 -5.12 6.05 -24.07
N LEU A 274 -4.83 6.19 -22.77
CA LEU A 274 -5.84 6.15 -21.71
C LEU A 274 -6.91 7.23 -21.92
N VAL A 275 -6.50 8.47 -22.13
CA VAL A 275 -7.41 9.62 -22.33
C VAL A 275 -8.30 9.39 -23.56
N LYS A 276 -7.71 8.98 -24.68
CA LYS A 276 -8.44 8.66 -25.91
C LYS A 276 -9.48 7.56 -25.69
N ALA A 277 -9.10 6.50 -24.97
CA ALA A 277 -10.02 5.40 -24.67
C ALA A 277 -11.17 5.85 -23.75
N LEU A 278 -10.91 6.76 -22.78
CA LEU A 278 -11.95 7.32 -21.92
C LEU A 278 -12.93 8.22 -22.68
N TRP A 279 -12.47 8.98 -23.68
CA TRP A 279 -13.38 9.71 -24.56
C TRP A 279 -14.29 8.77 -25.33
N LYS A 280 -13.76 7.63 -25.80
CA LYS A 280 -14.59 6.61 -26.46
C LYS A 280 -15.62 5.97 -25.52
N VAL A 281 -15.24 5.74 -24.23
CA VAL A 281 -16.22 5.32 -23.21
C VAL A 281 -17.38 6.30 -23.15
N LYS A 282 -17.09 7.60 -23.09
CA LYS A 282 -18.10 8.65 -23.02
C LYS A 282 -19.02 8.66 -24.26
N GLU A 283 -18.45 8.54 -25.45
CA GLU A 283 -19.20 8.47 -26.70
C GLU A 283 -20.18 7.29 -26.75
N LEU A 284 -19.73 6.11 -26.24
CA LEU A 284 -20.57 4.90 -26.22
C LEU A 284 -21.77 4.99 -25.27
N PHE A 285 -21.70 5.83 -24.25
CA PHE A 285 -22.81 6.06 -23.31
C PHE A 285 -23.61 7.31 -23.63
N GLU A 286 -23.32 8.01 -24.76
CA GLU A 286 -24.02 9.22 -25.22
C GLU A 286 -24.05 10.35 -24.14
N LEU A 287 -22.97 10.54 -23.40
CA LEU A 287 -22.86 11.48 -22.28
C LEU A 287 -22.00 12.72 -22.61
#